data_57e3e703e28762c11214c5d31ec72469
#
_entry.id   57e3e703e28762c11214c5d31ec72469
#
_cell.length_a   1.000
_cell.length_b   1.000
_cell.length_c   1.000
_cell.angle_alpha   90.00
_cell.angle_beta   90.00
_cell.angle_gamma   90.00
#
_symmetry.space_group_name_H-M   'P 1'
#
loop_
_entity.id
_entity.type
_entity.pdbx_description
1 polymer ?
#
loop_
_entity_poly.entity_id
_entity_poly.type
_entity_poly.pdbx_seq_one_letter_code
_entity_poly.pdbx_strand_id
1 'polypeptide(L)'
;MEKEVHWWDKLGKPQYGSEIVVRVERDIVNFDPYFLEGLTGIFGAWMERLVSDDWTLDPEVWDYKLAWHPSKYQKGHLAESWEFPDQTTHIIHLRKGIHWQDLPPANGREFTADDVVFHYNRLYALGGGFIKPSPSRAADIRFKDLLSVSAPDKYTVVFKFKTQNPESIMETLHNVSLAQCMENPDAVKKWGDVSDWHHAIGTGPFILKDFVAGNFATLVKNPNYWGYDERYPQNKLPYVDKLSYLIMPDENEAIAAMSGGKIDIIPQVTSAHAIAIKKTNPEILQIPTSGGPTVTLQPRNDKPPFNDLRVRKALQLAIDLPSIARFHYGGLVEPYPSTLTSKDMTGWGFPYEQWPQGLKDEYTYNPAGAKKLLADAGYPNGFKTNVVADASSDLELLQIIKSYLADIEIEMEVQLMKTPDWVSFVEIGRKHEQLVYRQYGPLGHTKAPLRIITQFYTGYAANYQMVSDPVFDAFYPRAVAATNEDQLKQVIKEANEHVARQHYVISLLQPRAYALCQPWLKGGYNAQVHSIWMGSGGPSMLSFYGARFWIDHDLKKSMGH
;
A
#
# COMPACT_ATOMS: atom_id res chain seq x y z
N MET A 1 21.20 -25.82 -28.29
CA MET A 1 20.56 -24.69 -27.63
C MET A 1 20.77 -24.90 -26.14
N GLU A 2 21.55 -24.06 -25.51
CA GLU A 2 21.63 -24.06 -24.03
C GLU A 2 20.23 -23.81 -23.48
N LYS A 3 19.84 -24.58 -22.48
CA LYS A 3 18.54 -24.42 -21.80
C LYS A 3 18.58 -23.08 -21.10
N GLU A 4 17.68 -22.17 -21.44
CA GLU A 4 17.53 -20.91 -20.75
C GLU A 4 17.23 -21.19 -19.27
N VAL A 5 18.05 -20.65 -18.37
CA VAL A 5 17.92 -20.86 -16.94
C VAL A 5 17.09 -19.73 -16.35
N HIS A 6 15.93 -20.07 -15.82
CA HIS A 6 15.03 -19.09 -15.21
C HIS A 6 15.20 -19.05 -13.69
N TRP A 7 14.91 -17.91 -13.07
CA TRP A 7 15.01 -17.76 -11.61
C TRP A 7 14.14 -18.77 -10.83
N TRP A 8 13.02 -19.20 -11.42
CA TRP A 8 12.10 -20.17 -10.79
C TRP A 8 12.55 -21.62 -10.90
N ASP A 9 13.53 -21.94 -11.70
CA ASP A 9 14.09 -23.30 -11.79
C ASP A 9 14.65 -23.80 -10.44
N LYS A 10 15.04 -22.84 -9.57
CA LYS A 10 15.52 -23.10 -8.20
C LYS A 10 14.42 -23.44 -7.20
N LEU A 11 13.16 -23.22 -7.53
CA LEU A 11 12.03 -23.42 -6.61
C LEU A 11 11.59 -24.88 -6.51
N GLY A 12 12.06 -25.75 -7.39
CA GLY A 12 11.58 -27.12 -7.53
C GLY A 12 10.32 -27.21 -8.40
N LYS A 13 9.71 -28.41 -8.40
CA LYS A 13 8.48 -28.65 -9.17
C LYS A 13 7.27 -28.24 -8.35
N PRO A 14 6.30 -27.52 -8.94
CA PRO A 14 5.05 -27.21 -8.29
C PRO A 14 4.31 -28.47 -7.83
N GLN A 15 3.71 -28.40 -6.64
CA GLN A 15 2.90 -29.46 -6.06
C GLN A 15 1.46 -28.96 -5.87
N TYR A 16 0.49 -29.83 -6.14
CA TYR A 16 -0.92 -29.53 -5.93
C TYR A 16 -1.39 -30.00 -4.56
N GLY A 17 -2.42 -29.32 -4.05
CA GLY A 17 -3.04 -29.66 -2.79
C GLY A 17 -2.58 -28.78 -1.63
N SER A 18 -3.01 -29.15 -0.43
CA SER A 18 -2.71 -28.41 0.81
C SER A 18 -3.40 -27.05 0.97
N GLU A 19 -3.05 -26.43 2.07
CA GLU A 19 -3.54 -25.13 2.50
C GLU A 19 -2.37 -24.17 2.73
N ILE A 20 -2.54 -22.90 2.37
CA ILE A 20 -1.67 -21.81 2.81
C ILE A 20 -2.41 -21.02 3.88
N VAL A 21 -1.73 -20.77 5.00
CA VAL A 21 -2.26 -20.01 6.13
C VAL A 21 -1.51 -18.68 6.25
N VAL A 22 -2.26 -17.57 6.17
CA VAL A 22 -1.73 -16.21 6.20
C VAL A 22 -2.26 -15.47 7.42
N ARG A 23 -1.40 -14.80 8.17
CA ARG A 23 -1.82 -13.87 9.22
C ARG A 23 -2.42 -12.60 8.63
N VAL A 24 -3.50 -12.10 9.23
CA VAL A 24 -4.05 -10.75 9.03
C VAL A 24 -4.03 -10.01 10.35
N GLU A 25 -3.50 -8.81 10.39
CA GLU A 25 -3.38 -8.02 11.62
C GLU A 25 -4.67 -7.28 12.01
N ARG A 26 -5.59 -7.08 11.07
CA ARG A 26 -6.84 -6.33 11.26
C ARG A 26 -8.03 -7.12 10.75
N ASP A 27 -9.18 -6.88 11.38
CA ASP A 27 -10.42 -7.50 10.93
C ASP A 27 -10.84 -7.02 9.54
N ILE A 28 -11.59 -7.88 8.85
CA ILE A 28 -12.17 -7.59 7.54
C ILE A 28 -13.58 -7.07 7.79
N VAL A 29 -13.79 -5.78 7.54
CA VAL A 29 -15.06 -5.13 7.88
C VAL A 29 -15.95 -4.87 6.67
N ASN A 30 -15.46 -5.07 5.45
CA ASN A 30 -16.21 -4.84 4.22
C ASN A 30 -15.66 -5.69 3.07
N PHE A 31 -16.54 -6.13 2.15
CA PHE A 31 -16.20 -6.98 1.01
C PHE A 31 -16.47 -6.30 -0.35
N ASP A 32 -16.82 -5.01 -0.36
CA ASP A 32 -17.10 -4.25 -1.57
C ASP A 32 -15.94 -3.31 -1.92
N PRO A 33 -15.31 -3.45 -3.10
CA PRO A 33 -14.22 -2.58 -3.53
C PRO A 33 -14.63 -1.11 -3.71
N TYR A 34 -15.92 -0.79 -3.76
CA TYR A 34 -16.43 0.58 -3.76
C TYR A 34 -16.14 1.30 -2.43
N PHE A 35 -16.20 0.59 -1.30
CA PHE A 35 -15.90 1.11 0.02
C PHE A 35 -14.47 0.68 0.41
N LEU A 36 -13.52 1.61 0.42
CA LEU A 36 -12.12 1.30 0.79
C LEU A 36 -11.88 1.18 2.30
N GLU A 37 -12.84 1.56 3.11
CA GLU A 37 -12.73 1.48 4.56
C GLU A 37 -12.74 0.03 5.02
N GLY A 38 -11.68 -0.36 5.74
CA GLY A 38 -11.55 -1.73 6.28
C GLY A 38 -11.20 -2.81 5.26
N LEU A 39 -10.85 -2.45 4.04
CA LEU A 39 -10.35 -3.40 3.05
C LEU A 39 -8.99 -3.94 3.48
N THR A 40 -8.94 -5.23 3.74
CA THR A 40 -7.71 -5.99 3.86
C THR A 40 -7.34 -6.60 2.50
N GLY A 41 -6.08 -6.93 2.30
CA GLY A 41 -5.57 -7.41 1.01
C GLY A 41 -6.11 -8.74 0.47
N ILE A 42 -7.19 -9.27 1.04
CA ILE A 42 -7.69 -10.59 0.66
C ILE A 42 -8.51 -10.62 -0.63
N PHE A 43 -9.03 -9.45 -1.09
CA PHE A 43 -9.90 -9.34 -2.27
C PHE A 43 -9.30 -9.96 -3.53
N GLY A 44 -8.02 -9.73 -3.74
CA GLY A 44 -7.32 -10.28 -4.87
C GLY A 44 -7.33 -11.81 -4.96
N ALA A 45 -7.75 -12.53 -3.93
CA ALA A 45 -7.87 -13.97 -3.97
C ALA A 45 -9.09 -14.45 -4.79
N TRP A 46 -10.15 -13.64 -4.89
CA TRP A 46 -11.35 -14.00 -5.69
C TRP A 46 -11.75 -12.95 -6.73
N MET A 47 -11.33 -11.70 -6.58
CA MET A 47 -11.56 -10.63 -7.56
C MET A 47 -10.28 -10.36 -8.34
N GLU A 48 -10.42 -10.17 -9.64
CA GLU A 48 -9.27 -9.91 -10.51
C GLU A 48 -9.31 -8.50 -11.11
N ARG A 49 -8.20 -8.08 -11.69
CA ARG A 49 -8.01 -6.78 -12.35
C ARG A 49 -7.74 -6.95 -13.83
N LEU A 50 -7.85 -5.85 -14.57
CA LEU A 50 -7.54 -5.83 -16.00
C LEU A 50 -6.06 -6.13 -16.26
N VAL A 51 -5.18 -5.54 -15.47
CA VAL A 51 -3.72 -5.61 -15.64
C VAL A 51 -3.06 -6.10 -14.36
N SER A 52 -2.01 -6.85 -14.48
CA SER A 52 -1.16 -7.35 -13.41
C SER A 52 0.30 -7.09 -13.72
N ASP A 53 1.19 -7.39 -12.79
CA ASP A 53 2.62 -7.28 -13.01
C ASP A 53 3.18 -8.53 -13.68
N ASP A 54 4.32 -8.37 -14.36
CA ASP A 54 5.01 -9.49 -15.00
C ASP A 54 5.75 -10.35 -13.97
N TRP A 55 5.10 -11.40 -13.53
CA TRP A 55 5.65 -12.36 -12.59
C TRP A 55 6.91 -13.11 -13.07
N THR A 56 7.15 -13.12 -14.36
CA THR A 56 8.27 -13.85 -14.97
C THR A 56 9.53 -13.03 -15.10
N LEU A 57 9.53 -11.76 -14.70
CA LEU A 57 10.72 -10.92 -14.72
C LEU A 57 11.82 -11.49 -13.83
N ASP A 58 13.06 -11.38 -14.32
CA ASP A 58 14.22 -11.67 -13.51
C ASP A 58 14.29 -10.66 -12.35
N PRO A 59 14.53 -11.11 -11.11
CA PRO A 59 14.70 -10.22 -9.97
C PRO A 59 15.83 -9.20 -10.10
N GLU A 60 16.82 -9.44 -10.96
CA GLU A 60 17.86 -8.45 -11.27
C GLU A 60 17.33 -7.31 -12.16
N VAL A 61 16.26 -7.58 -12.93
CA VAL A 61 15.57 -6.56 -13.72
C VAL A 61 14.58 -5.78 -12.86
N TRP A 62 13.82 -6.49 -12.03
CA TRP A 62 12.85 -5.92 -11.11
C TRP A 62 12.60 -6.83 -9.92
N ASP A 63 12.96 -6.40 -8.72
CA ASP A 63 12.98 -7.25 -7.52
C ASP A 63 11.69 -7.21 -6.69
N TYR A 64 10.65 -6.52 -7.14
CA TYR A 64 9.33 -6.42 -6.49
C TYR A 64 9.35 -5.88 -5.05
N LYS A 65 10.41 -5.20 -4.62
CA LYS A 65 10.49 -4.60 -3.28
C LYS A 65 9.54 -3.43 -3.10
N LEU A 66 9.20 -2.72 -4.18
CA LEU A 66 8.35 -1.55 -4.13
C LEU A 66 6.87 -1.93 -4.21
N ALA A 67 6.01 -1.12 -3.61
CA ALA A 67 4.57 -1.23 -3.74
C ALA A 67 4.03 -0.67 -5.09
N TRP A 68 4.90 -0.26 -5.97
CA TRP A 68 4.62 0.22 -7.32
C TRP A 68 5.52 -0.46 -8.32
N HIS A 69 4.93 -0.81 -9.45
CA HIS A 69 5.65 -1.40 -10.57
C HIS A 69 5.45 -0.52 -11.81
N PRO A 70 6.53 -0.09 -12.48
CA PRO A 70 6.45 0.66 -13.73
C PRO A 70 5.60 -0.05 -14.79
N SER A 71 4.88 0.71 -15.61
CA SER A 71 3.97 0.15 -16.61
C SER A 71 4.69 -0.80 -17.61
N LYS A 72 5.96 -0.55 -17.90
CA LYS A 72 6.81 -1.43 -18.73
C LYS A 72 6.99 -2.85 -18.18
N TYR A 73 6.72 -3.07 -16.90
CA TYR A 73 6.77 -4.34 -16.19
C TYR A 73 5.40 -4.95 -15.91
N GLN A 74 4.35 -4.41 -16.55
CA GLN A 74 3.00 -4.91 -16.42
C GLN A 74 2.61 -5.81 -17.59
N LYS A 75 1.70 -6.73 -17.31
CA LYS A 75 1.07 -7.64 -18.28
C LYS A 75 -0.44 -7.61 -18.16
N GLY A 76 -1.11 -7.97 -19.23
CA GLY A 76 -2.55 -8.18 -19.22
C GLY A 76 -2.93 -9.36 -18.30
N HIS A 77 -4.00 -9.18 -17.52
CA HIS A 77 -4.59 -10.22 -16.69
C HIS A 77 -6.00 -10.56 -17.22
N LEU A 78 -7.07 -9.89 -16.78
CA LEU A 78 -8.37 -9.97 -17.48
C LEU A 78 -8.30 -9.34 -18.88
N ALA A 79 -7.45 -8.32 -19.06
CA ALA A 79 -7.07 -7.85 -20.38
C ALA A 79 -6.10 -8.82 -21.06
N GLU A 80 -6.24 -8.97 -22.37
CA GLU A 80 -5.25 -9.64 -23.23
C GLU A 80 -4.17 -8.66 -23.67
N SER A 81 -4.58 -7.43 -24.04
CA SER A 81 -3.71 -6.36 -24.49
C SER A 81 -4.36 -5.00 -24.29
N TRP A 82 -3.58 -3.94 -24.53
CA TRP A 82 -4.09 -2.56 -24.57
C TRP A 82 -3.29 -1.72 -25.55
N GLU A 83 -3.86 -0.56 -25.92
CA GLU A 83 -3.25 0.43 -26.79
C GLU A 83 -3.63 1.86 -26.42
N PHE A 84 -2.79 2.80 -26.84
CA PHE A 84 -2.98 4.24 -26.68
C PHE A 84 -2.94 4.90 -28.06
N PRO A 85 -4.08 5.01 -28.79
CA PRO A 85 -4.11 5.65 -30.10
C PRO A 85 -3.79 7.15 -30.03
N ASP A 86 -4.00 7.76 -28.90
CA ASP A 86 -3.64 9.14 -28.56
C ASP A 86 -3.42 9.30 -27.05
N GLN A 87 -3.04 10.50 -26.59
CA GLN A 87 -2.74 10.78 -25.19
C GLN A 87 -3.98 10.77 -24.27
N THR A 88 -5.17 10.75 -24.82
CA THR A 88 -6.43 10.86 -24.07
C THR A 88 -7.28 9.60 -24.17
N THR A 89 -6.86 8.65 -24.99
CA THR A 89 -7.61 7.41 -25.23
C THR A 89 -6.80 6.20 -24.81
N HIS A 90 -7.42 5.34 -24.00
CA HIS A 90 -6.88 4.05 -23.64
C HIS A 90 -7.89 2.96 -24.04
N ILE A 91 -7.46 2.04 -24.90
CA ILE A 91 -8.26 0.92 -25.36
C ILE A 91 -7.74 -0.36 -24.74
N ILE A 92 -8.62 -1.17 -24.17
CA ILE A 92 -8.30 -2.48 -23.58
C ILE A 92 -9.06 -3.55 -24.33
N HIS A 93 -8.35 -4.59 -24.73
CA HIS A 93 -8.91 -5.82 -25.31
C HIS A 93 -8.94 -6.90 -24.24
N LEU A 94 -10.12 -7.42 -23.95
CA LEU A 94 -10.33 -8.43 -22.92
C LEU A 94 -10.01 -9.84 -23.43
N ARG A 95 -9.54 -10.69 -22.54
CA ARG A 95 -9.47 -12.13 -22.81
C ARG A 95 -10.87 -12.70 -22.96
N LYS A 96 -11.02 -13.61 -23.93
CA LYS A 96 -12.26 -14.34 -24.19
C LYS A 96 -12.35 -15.58 -23.30
N GLY A 97 -13.56 -16.02 -22.97
CA GLY A 97 -13.80 -17.26 -22.22
C GLY A 97 -13.46 -17.18 -20.73
N ILE A 98 -13.30 -15.98 -20.17
CA ILE A 98 -13.23 -15.79 -18.72
C ILE A 98 -14.64 -15.77 -18.16
N HIS A 99 -14.89 -16.52 -17.11
CA HIS A 99 -16.19 -16.64 -16.48
C HIS A 99 -16.18 -16.17 -15.03
N TRP A 100 -17.27 -15.55 -14.63
CA TRP A 100 -17.56 -15.37 -13.21
C TRP A 100 -17.72 -16.72 -12.52
N GLN A 101 -17.47 -16.78 -11.22
CA GLN A 101 -17.71 -17.97 -10.41
C GLN A 101 -19.15 -18.45 -10.58
N ASP A 102 -19.35 -19.78 -10.56
CA ASP A 102 -20.67 -20.40 -10.69
C ASP A 102 -21.45 -20.32 -9.36
N LEU A 103 -21.75 -19.08 -8.99
CA LEU A 103 -22.50 -18.69 -7.79
C LEU A 103 -23.64 -17.76 -8.19
N PRO A 104 -24.86 -17.91 -7.60
CA PRO A 104 -25.95 -16.98 -7.85
C PRO A 104 -25.61 -15.56 -7.36
N PRO A 105 -25.96 -14.49 -8.10
CA PRO A 105 -26.73 -14.48 -9.35
C PRO A 105 -25.89 -14.57 -10.63
N ALA A 106 -24.57 -14.63 -10.56
CA ALA A 106 -23.69 -14.66 -11.73
C ALA A 106 -23.81 -15.97 -12.54
N ASN A 107 -23.98 -17.11 -11.84
CA ASN A 107 -24.18 -18.45 -12.40
C ASN A 107 -23.21 -18.82 -13.53
N GLY A 108 -21.92 -18.48 -13.35
CA GLY A 108 -20.87 -18.83 -14.28
C GLY A 108 -20.94 -18.11 -15.65
N ARG A 109 -21.68 -17.00 -15.78
CA ARG A 109 -21.70 -16.26 -17.05
C ARG A 109 -20.32 -15.71 -17.42
N GLU A 110 -20.11 -15.49 -18.71
CA GLU A 110 -18.86 -14.92 -19.20
C GLU A 110 -18.67 -13.46 -18.74
N PHE A 111 -17.43 -13.11 -18.40
CA PHE A 111 -16.97 -11.75 -18.14
C PHE A 111 -16.81 -10.99 -19.44
N THR A 112 -17.33 -9.76 -19.51
CA THR A 112 -17.37 -8.96 -20.74
C THR A 112 -17.00 -7.50 -20.49
N ALA A 113 -16.87 -6.72 -21.57
CA ALA A 113 -16.58 -5.29 -21.51
C ALA A 113 -17.68 -4.49 -20.76
N ASP A 114 -18.94 -4.94 -20.79
CA ASP A 114 -20.02 -4.31 -20.04
C ASP A 114 -19.79 -4.41 -18.52
N ASP A 115 -19.15 -5.48 -18.03
CA ASP A 115 -18.80 -5.62 -16.61
C ASP A 115 -17.76 -4.58 -16.18
N VAL A 116 -16.79 -4.32 -17.05
CA VAL A 116 -15.78 -3.28 -16.84
C VAL A 116 -16.41 -1.89 -16.85
N VAL A 117 -17.30 -1.62 -17.82
CA VAL A 117 -18.05 -0.35 -17.91
C VAL A 117 -18.88 -0.15 -16.65
N PHE A 118 -19.57 -1.19 -16.17
CA PHE A 118 -20.33 -1.13 -14.92
C PHE A 118 -19.44 -0.75 -13.73
N HIS A 119 -18.32 -1.44 -13.56
CA HIS A 119 -17.38 -1.20 -12.47
C HIS A 119 -16.89 0.25 -12.43
N TYR A 120 -16.39 0.77 -13.55
CA TYR A 120 -15.85 2.13 -13.59
C TYR A 120 -16.95 3.20 -13.52
N ASN A 121 -18.14 2.96 -14.11
CA ASN A 121 -19.28 3.86 -13.93
C ASN A 121 -19.72 3.95 -12.46
N ARG A 122 -19.74 2.83 -11.75
CA ARG A 122 -20.06 2.78 -10.32
C ARG A 122 -18.99 3.49 -9.50
N LEU A 123 -17.72 3.22 -9.78
CA LEU A 123 -16.60 3.73 -8.99
C LEU A 123 -16.43 5.25 -9.09
N TYR A 124 -16.72 5.82 -10.28
CA TYR A 124 -16.47 7.24 -10.59
C TYR A 124 -17.74 8.06 -10.87
N ALA A 125 -18.93 7.45 -10.78
CA ALA A 125 -20.20 8.07 -11.14
C ALA A 125 -20.24 8.66 -12.58
N LEU A 126 -19.70 7.89 -13.55
CA LEU A 126 -19.62 8.34 -14.96
C LEU A 126 -20.89 8.06 -15.76
N GLY A 127 -21.88 7.38 -15.18
CA GLY A 127 -23.10 6.99 -15.87
C GLY A 127 -23.73 5.74 -15.28
N GLY A 128 -24.61 5.05 -16.05
CA GLY A 128 -25.22 3.80 -15.62
C GLY A 128 -26.17 3.90 -14.42
N GLY A 129 -26.68 5.11 -14.11
CA GLY A 129 -27.53 5.36 -12.95
C GLY A 129 -26.77 5.68 -11.66
N PHE A 130 -25.45 5.64 -11.66
CA PHE A 130 -24.64 6.01 -10.50
C PHE A 130 -24.45 7.52 -10.42
N ILE A 131 -24.83 8.11 -9.27
CA ILE A 131 -24.79 9.56 -9.03
C ILE A 131 -23.75 10.00 -8.01
N LYS A 132 -23.15 9.04 -7.31
CA LYS A 132 -22.09 9.29 -6.32
C LYS A 132 -20.89 8.41 -6.63
N PRO A 133 -19.69 8.99 -6.71
CA PRO A 133 -18.47 8.20 -6.82
C PRO A 133 -18.16 7.50 -5.50
N SER A 134 -17.31 6.49 -5.57
CA SER A 134 -16.73 5.88 -4.37
C SER A 134 -16.13 6.95 -3.46
N PRO A 135 -16.35 6.88 -2.13
CA PRO A 135 -15.81 7.85 -1.18
C PRO A 135 -14.30 8.06 -1.31
N SER A 136 -13.58 7.00 -1.63
CA SER A 136 -12.12 7.04 -1.85
C SER A 136 -11.70 7.71 -3.15
N ARG A 137 -12.62 7.83 -4.14
CA ARG A 137 -12.33 8.42 -5.47
C ARG A 137 -12.78 9.87 -5.56
N ALA A 138 -13.81 10.25 -4.84
CA ALA A 138 -14.38 11.59 -4.88
C ALA A 138 -13.35 12.71 -4.63
N ALA A 139 -12.37 12.46 -3.78
CA ALA A 139 -11.36 13.44 -3.39
C ALA A 139 -9.98 13.25 -4.06
N ASP A 140 -9.81 12.22 -4.89
CA ASP A 140 -8.53 11.94 -5.52
C ASP A 140 -8.40 12.65 -6.88
N ILE A 141 -7.47 13.62 -6.96
CA ILE A 141 -7.28 14.43 -8.17
C ILE A 141 -6.96 13.61 -9.41
N ARG A 142 -6.29 12.46 -9.26
CA ARG A 142 -5.89 11.59 -10.37
C ARG A 142 -7.06 11.08 -11.21
N PHE A 143 -8.23 11.00 -10.59
CA PHE A 143 -9.44 10.45 -11.23
C PHE A 143 -10.40 11.51 -11.79
N LYS A 144 -10.11 12.80 -11.57
CA LYS A 144 -10.94 13.90 -12.09
C LYS A 144 -10.87 14.06 -13.61
N ASP A 145 -9.87 13.43 -14.22
CA ASP A 145 -9.65 13.54 -15.67
C ASP A 145 -10.24 12.39 -16.48
N LEU A 146 -10.73 11.32 -15.84
CA LEU A 146 -11.50 10.26 -16.50
C LEU A 146 -12.89 10.78 -16.90
N LEU A 147 -13.16 10.85 -18.21
CA LEU A 147 -14.40 11.41 -18.77
C LEU A 147 -15.47 10.37 -19.02
N SER A 148 -15.08 9.22 -19.55
CA SER A 148 -16.02 8.15 -19.90
C SER A 148 -15.33 6.80 -20.02
N VAL A 149 -16.12 5.76 -19.86
CA VAL A 149 -15.79 4.39 -20.16
C VAL A 149 -16.92 3.81 -21.00
N SER A 150 -16.59 3.07 -22.07
CA SER A 150 -17.55 2.48 -22.98
C SER A 150 -17.12 1.14 -23.53
N ALA A 151 -18.07 0.31 -23.94
CA ALA A 151 -17.86 -1.00 -24.56
C ALA A 151 -18.41 -0.96 -26.00
N PRO A 152 -17.59 -0.71 -27.03
CA PRO A 152 -18.03 -0.73 -28.41
C PRO A 152 -18.41 -2.14 -28.89
N ASP A 153 -17.84 -3.16 -28.28
CA ASP A 153 -18.18 -4.57 -28.46
C ASP A 153 -17.97 -5.38 -27.18
N LYS A 154 -18.25 -6.67 -27.23
CA LYS A 154 -18.22 -7.58 -26.08
C LYS A 154 -16.87 -7.65 -25.35
N TYR A 155 -15.76 -7.37 -26.02
CA TYR A 155 -14.41 -7.59 -25.51
C TYR A 155 -13.50 -6.36 -25.61
N THR A 156 -14.04 -5.22 -26.02
CA THR A 156 -13.27 -3.97 -26.12
C THR A 156 -13.82 -2.93 -25.15
N VAL A 157 -12.91 -2.36 -24.36
CA VAL A 157 -13.22 -1.26 -23.44
C VAL A 157 -12.45 -0.02 -23.86
N VAL A 158 -13.13 1.11 -23.95
CA VAL A 158 -12.53 2.40 -24.33
C VAL A 158 -12.68 3.38 -23.17
N PHE A 159 -11.55 3.86 -22.66
CA PHE A 159 -11.48 4.94 -21.67
C PHE A 159 -11.11 6.25 -22.34
N LYS A 160 -11.77 7.33 -21.97
CA LYS A 160 -11.47 8.70 -22.42
C LYS A 160 -11.10 9.59 -21.24
N PHE A 161 -10.00 10.34 -21.40
CA PHE A 161 -9.45 11.26 -20.41
C PHE A 161 -9.41 12.68 -20.97
N LYS A 162 -9.33 13.70 -20.12
CA LYS A 162 -9.11 15.10 -20.53
C LYS A 162 -7.71 15.33 -21.08
N THR A 163 -6.74 15.08 -20.25
CA THR A 163 -5.31 15.32 -20.52
C THR A 163 -4.48 14.38 -19.67
N GLN A 164 -4.13 13.22 -20.20
CA GLN A 164 -3.20 12.33 -19.49
C GLN A 164 -2.26 11.65 -20.46
N ASN A 165 -1.03 11.43 -20.06
CA ASN A 165 -0.13 10.58 -20.81
C ASN A 165 -0.37 9.10 -20.47
N PRO A 166 0.11 8.14 -21.30
CA PRO A 166 -0.08 6.72 -21.07
C PRO A 166 0.38 6.23 -19.69
N GLU A 167 1.51 6.70 -19.17
CA GLU A 167 2.00 6.31 -17.85
C GLU A 167 1.05 6.75 -16.73
N SER A 168 0.54 7.97 -16.80
CA SER A 168 -0.45 8.49 -15.84
C SER A 168 -1.74 7.68 -15.86
N ILE A 169 -2.19 7.25 -17.04
CA ILE A 169 -3.38 6.42 -17.22
C ILE A 169 -3.14 5.03 -16.60
N MET A 170 -2.01 4.41 -16.93
CA MET A 170 -1.65 3.10 -16.37
C MET A 170 -1.51 3.15 -14.86
N GLU A 171 -0.85 4.18 -14.31
CA GLU A 171 -0.77 4.36 -12.87
C GLU A 171 -2.15 4.54 -12.23
N THR A 172 -3.01 5.34 -12.85
CA THR A 172 -4.34 5.67 -12.32
C THR A 172 -5.27 4.45 -12.35
N LEU A 173 -5.35 3.76 -13.47
CA LEU A 173 -6.31 2.67 -13.65
C LEU A 173 -5.82 1.33 -13.11
N HIS A 174 -4.52 1.07 -13.10
CA HIS A 174 -4.00 -0.27 -12.89
C HIS A 174 -3.13 -0.45 -11.63
N ASN A 175 -2.45 0.61 -11.16
CA ASN A 175 -1.49 0.51 -10.06
C ASN A 175 -2.00 0.93 -8.68
N VAL A 176 -3.22 1.43 -8.55
CA VAL A 176 -3.48 2.33 -7.45
C VAL A 176 -4.22 1.74 -6.29
N SER A 177 -4.98 0.66 -6.44
CA SER A 177 -5.81 0.24 -5.31
C SER A 177 -6.58 -1.07 -5.52
N LEU A 178 -7.01 -1.66 -4.42
CA LEU A 178 -8.01 -2.72 -4.34
C LEU A 178 -9.30 -2.42 -5.08
N ALA A 179 -9.63 -1.15 -5.25
CA ALA A 179 -10.80 -0.71 -5.98
C ALA A 179 -10.77 -1.01 -7.48
N GLN A 180 -9.65 -1.47 -8.04
CA GLN A 180 -9.60 -2.00 -9.41
C GLN A 180 -9.93 -3.50 -9.49
N CYS A 181 -10.15 -4.17 -8.36
CA CYS A 181 -10.68 -5.53 -8.36
C CYS A 181 -12.15 -5.50 -8.80
N MET A 182 -12.49 -6.27 -9.83
CA MET A 182 -13.82 -6.23 -10.45
C MET A 182 -14.83 -6.96 -9.57
N GLU A 183 -15.83 -6.23 -9.08
CA GLU A 183 -17.02 -6.81 -8.46
C GLU A 183 -18.03 -7.31 -9.51
N ASN A 184 -18.83 -8.29 -9.13
CA ASN A 184 -19.85 -8.82 -10.03
C ASN A 184 -21.06 -7.87 -10.15
N PRO A 185 -21.40 -7.38 -11.36
CA PRO A 185 -22.51 -6.45 -11.57
C PRO A 185 -23.88 -7.03 -11.20
N ASP A 186 -24.10 -8.33 -11.39
CA ASP A 186 -25.39 -8.96 -11.10
C ASP A 186 -25.62 -9.05 -9.59
N ALA A 187 -24.53 -9.26 -8.83
CA ALA A 187 -24.55 -9.21 -7.38
C ALA A 187 -24.91 -7.81 -6.87
N VAL A 188 -24.26 -6.77 -7.39
CA VAL A 188 -24.56 -5.37 -7.02
C VAL A 188 -26.00 -5.01 -7.41
N LYS A 189 -26.47 -5.37 -8.61
CA LYS A 189 -27.86 -5.10 -9.04
C LYS A 189 -28.88 -5.79 -8.15
N LYS A 190 -28.58 -7.01 -7.69
CA LYS A 190 -29.50 -7.80 -6.87
C LYS A 190 -29.57 -7.32 -5.43
N TRP A 191 -28.44 -6.95 -4.83
CA TRP A 191 -28.33 -6.68 -3.39
C TRP A 191 -28.04 -5.22 -3.05
N GLY A 192 -27.73 -4.37 -4.04
CA GLY A 192 -27.38 -2.96 -3.88
C GLY A 192 -25.86 -2.75 -3.71
N ASP A 193 -25.20 -3.63 -2.98
CA ASP A 193 -23.75 -3.69 -2.83
C ASP A 193 -23.27 -5.13 -2.55
N VAL A 194 -21.95 -5.30 -2.42
CA VAL A 194 -21.33 -6.59 -2.09
C VAL A 194 -20.51 -6.51 -0.79
N SER A 195 -20.93 -5.66 0.14
CA SER A 195 -20.28 -5.50 1.46
C SER A 195 -20.39 -6.73 2.36
N ASP A 196 -21.46 -7.52 2.18
CA ASP A 196 -21.62 -8.81 2.85
C ASP A 196 -20.79 -9.88 2.13
N TRP A 197 -19.99 -10.64 2.87
CA TRP A 197 -19.13 -11.68 2.33
C TRP A 197 -19.89 -12.79 1.56
N HIS A 198 -21.17 -13.05 1.87
CA HIS A 198 -22.01 -13.98 1.12
C HIS A 198 -22.27 -13.51 -0.33
N HIS A 199 -22.03 -12.24 -0.61
CA HIS A 199 -22.16 -11.64 -1.94
C HIS A 199 -20.83 -11.59 -2.73
N ALA A 200 -19.76 -12.14 -2.15
CA ALA A 200 -18.43 -12.13 -2.76
C ALA A 200 -18.36 -13.08 -3.96
N ILE A 201 -18.46 -12.52 -5.16
CA ILE A 201 -18.38 -13.24 -6.44
C ILE A 201 -17.29 -12.57 -7.29
N GLY A 202 -16.36 -13.35 -7.81
CA GLY A 202 -15.28 -12.86 -8.66
C GLY A 202 -15.01 -13.78 -9.85
N THR A 203 -13.95 -13.47 -10.58
CA THR A 203 -13.41 -14.29 -11.67
C THR A 203 -12.21 -15.11 -11.23
N GLY A 204 -11.73 -14.88 -10.01
CA GLY A 204 -10.44 -15.33 -9.51
C GLY A 204 -10.31 -16.79 -9.12
N PRO A 205 -9.08 -17.18 -8.73
CA PRO A 205 -8.69 -18.58 -8.50
C PRO A 205 -9.31 -19.21 -7.25
N PHE A 206 -9.80 -18.41 -6.31
CA PHE A 206 -10.43 -18.91 -5.08
C PHE A 206 -11.85 -18.40 -4.90
N ILE A 207 -12.66 -19.15 -4.18
CA ILE A 207 -14.03 -18.81 -3.78
C ILE A 207 -14.03 -18.57 -2.28
N LEU A 208 -14.53 -17.42 -1.82
CA LEU A 208 -14.72 -17.16 -0.39
C LEU A 208 -15.81 -18.11 0.14
N LYS A 209 -15.42 -18.98 1.04
CA LYS A 209 -16.27 -20.08 1.53
C LYS A 209 -16.84 -19.82 2.90
N ASP A 210 -16.07 -19.18 3.77
CA ASP A 210 -16.43 -18.93 5.15
C ASP A 210 -15.70 -17.71 5.71
N PHE A 211 -16.37 -16.97 6.58
CA PHE A 211 -15.81 -15.82 7.27
C PHE A 211 -16.43 -15.68 8.66
N VAL A 212 -15.58 -15.55 9.65
CA VAL A 212 -15.94 -15.23 11.03
C VAL A 212 -15.20 -13.97 11.45
N ALA A 213 -15.93 -12.87 11.63
CA ALA A 213 -15.37 -11.59 12.03
C ALA A 213 -14.47 -11.72 13.27
N GLY A 214 -13.31 -11.06 13.24
CA GLY A 214 -12.31 -11.12 14.29
C GLY A 214 -11.58 -12.46 14.43
N ASN A 215 -11.81 -13.43 13.53
CA ASN A 215 -11.24 -14.77 13.65
C ASN A 215 -10.56 -15.23 12.36
N PHE A 216 -11.33 -15.52 11.29
CA PHE A 216 -10.74 -16.03 10.05
C PHE A 216 -11.59 -15.74 8.81
N ALA A 217 -10.95 -15.83 7.64
CA ALA A 217 -11.59 -16.01 6.33
C ALA A 217 -10.98 -17.22 5.62
N THR A 218 -11.83 -18.09 5.06
CA THR A 218 -11.41 -19.28 4.35
C THR A 218 -11.87 -19.24 2.91
N LEU A 219 -10.93 -19.45 2.00
CA LEU A 219 -11.18 -19.55 0.56
C LEU A 219 -10.78 -20.92 0.06
N VAL A 220 -11.58 -21.45 -0.86
CA VAL A 220 -11.34 -22.75 -1.50
C VAL A 220 -11.05 -22.57 -2.98
N LYS A 221 -10.31 -23.49 -3.56
CA LYS A 221 -9.99 -23.52 -4.99
C LYS A 221 -11.24 -23.38 -5.85
N ASN A 222 -11.20 -22.45 -6.83
CA ASN A 222 -12.19 -22.38 -7.90
C ASN A 222 -11.87 -23.45 -8.96
N PRO A 223 -12.67 -24.53 -9.10
CA PRO A 223 -12.38 -25.59 -10.05
C PRO A 223 -12.48 -25.12 -11.51
N ASN A 224 -13.26 -24.06 -11.75
CA ASN A 224 -13.49 -23.48 -13.07
C ASN A 224 -12.57 -22.30 -13.38
N TYR A 225 -11.54 -22.06 -12.56
CA TYR A 225 -10.60 -20.97 -12.81
C TYR A 225 -9.92 -21.12 -14.19
N TRP A 226 -9.81 -20.03 -14.90
CA TRP A 226 -9.31 -19.99 -16.29
C TRP A 226 -7.78 -20.02 -16.40
N GLY A 227 -7.03 -19.60 -15.35
CA GLY A 227 -5.60 -19.31 -15.42
C GLY A 227 -4.70 -20.54 -15.35
N TYR A 228 -3.55 -20.41 -16.03
CA TYR A 228 -2.41 -21.31 -16.00
C TYR A 228 -1.18 -20.56 -15.48
N ASP A 229 -0.19 -21.31 -14.99
CA ASP A 229 1.07 -20.71 -14.53
C ASP A 229 1.97 -20.38 -15.72
N GLU A 230 2.34 -19.14 -15.89
CA GLU A 230 3.19 -18.66 -16.99
C GLU A 230 4.59 -19.30 -16.98
N ARG A 231 5.06 -19.72 -15.81
CA ARG A 231 6.35 -20.42 -15.63
C ARG A 231 6.26 -21.90 -16.00
N TYR A 232 5.07 -22.46 -15.84
CA TYR A 232 4.73 -23.87 -16.09
C TYR A 232 3.40 -23.94 -16.86
N PRO A 233 3.40 -23.63 -18.19
CA PRO A 233 2.17 -23.41 -18.95
C PRO A 233 1.20 -24.60 -19.04
N GLN A 234 1.68 -25.81 -18.70
CA GLN A 234 0.84 -27.00 -18.59
C GLN A 234 0.08 -27.11 -17.27
N ASN A 235 0.44 -26.28 -16.27
CA ASN A 235 -0.13 -26.37 -14.93
C ASN A 235 -1.30 -25.42 -14.76
N LYS A 236 -2.49 -25.95 -14.48
CA LYS A 236 -3.68 -25.16 -14.17
C LYS A 236 -3.61 -24.63 -12.74
N LEU A 237 -3.96 -23.38 -12.54
CA LEU A 237 -3.99 -22.73 -11.25
C LEU A 237 -5.35 -22.87 -10.54
N PRO A 238 -5.45 -22.67 -9.22
CA PRO A 238 -4.35 -22.52 -8.27
C PRO A 238 -3.74 -23.87 -7.89
N TYR A 239 -2.52 -23.85 -7.33
CA TYR A 239 -1.87 -25.07 -6.85
C TYR A 239 -2.49 -25.58 -5.57
N VAL A 240 -2.72 -24.68 -4.58
CA VAL A 240 -3.30 -25.07 -3.29
C VAL A 240 -4.82 -25.21 -3.36
N ASP A 241 -5.37 -26.07 -2.52
CA ASP A 241 -6.82 -26.31 -2.46
C ASP A 241 -7.52 -25.29 -1.57
N LYS A 242 -6.77 -24.66 -0.63
CA LYS A 242 -7.32 -23.77 0.38
C LYS A 242 -6.35 -22.63 0.69
N LEU A 243 -6.91 -21.44 0.90
CA LEU A 243 -6.21 -20.27 1.39
C LEU A 243 -6.95 -19.74 2.62
N SER A 244 -6.29 -19.71 3.76
CA SER A 244 -6.87 -19.29 5.02
C SER A 244 -6.18 -18.03 5.54
N TYR A 245 -6.96 -17.04 5.92
CA TYR A 245 -6.51 -15.83 6.58
C TYR A 245 -6.92 -15.89 8.04
N LEU A 246 -5.95 -15.90 8.95
CA LEU A 246 -6.20 -15.84 10.40
C LEU A 246 -6.06 -14.40 10.88
N ILE A 247 -7.13 -13.88 11.48
CA ILE A 247 -7.14 -12.53 12.05
C ILE A 247 -6.48 -12.60 13.44
N MET A 248 -5.23 -12.14 13.49
CA MET A 248 -4.39 -12.17 14.70
C MET A 248 -3.77 -10.78 14.90
N PRO A 249 -4.45 -9.88 15.64
CA PRO A 249 -3.92 -8.53 15.90
C PRO A 249 -2.62 -8.53 16.71
N ASP A 250 -2.51 -9.44 17.69
CA ASP A 250 -1.31 -9.55 18.53
C ASP A 250 -0.15 -10.18 17.73
N GLU A 251 0.96 -9.43 17.63
CA GLU A 251 2.14 -9.86 16.88
C GLU A 251 2.87 -11.02 17.57
N ASN A 252 2.89 -11.07 18.91
CA ASN A 252 3.55 -12.14 19.66
C ASN A 252 2.80 -13.48 19.50
N GLU A 253 1.46 -13.43 19.50
CA GLU A 253 0.63 -14.60 19.21
C GLU A 253 0.89 -15.13 17.80
N ALA A 254 0.95 -14.22 16.81
CA ALA A 254 1.26 -14.58 15.43
C ALA A 254 2.66 -15.18 15.28
N ILE A 255 3.67 -14.65 15.97
CA ILE A 255 5.03 -15.19 15.99
C ILE A 255 5.08 -16.57 16.61
N ALA A 256 4.37 -16.79 17.72
CA ALA A 256 4.27 -18.10 18.34
C ALA A 256 3.61 -19.14 17.40
N ALA A 257 2.54 -18.73 16.69
CA ALA A 257 1.89 -19.57 15.68
C ALA A 257 2.80 -19.87 14.48
N MET A 258 3.60 -18.89 14.02
CA MET A 258 4.61 -19.05 12.97
C MET A 258 5.69 -20.04 13.41
N SER A 259 6.26 -19.87 14.60
CA SER A 259 7.28 -20.76 15.16
C SER A 259 6.77 -22.21 15.33
N GLY A 260 5.47 -22.36 15.59
CA GLY A 260 4.81 -23.67 15.69
C GLY A 260 4.33 -24.26 14.36
N GLY A 261 4.64 -23.64 13.21
CA GLY A 261 4.25 -24.11 11.87
C GLY A 261 2.75 -24.00 11.56
N LYS A 262 1.99 -23.23 12.35
CA LYS A 262 0.54 -23.04 12.16
C LYS A 262 0.21 -21.95 11.15
N ILE A 263 1.15 -21.07 10.84
CA ILE A 263 1.05 -19.98 9.86
C ILE A 263 2.18 -20.13 8.87
N ASP A 264 1.90 -19.97 7.58
CA ASP A 264 2.89 -20.04 6.51
C ASP A 264 3.47 -18.68 6.16
N ILE A 265 2.69 -17.60 6.34
CA ILE A 265 3.08 -16.22 6.04
C ILE A 265 2.64 -15.27 7.15
N ILE A 266 3.59 -14.47 7.66
CA ILE A 266 3.31 -13.22 8.37
C ILE A 266 3.80 -12.09 7.49
N PRO A 267 2.92 -11.25 6.96
CA PRO A 267 3.29 -10.21 5.99
C PRO A 267 4.19 -9.13 6.54
N GLN A 268 4.06 -8.84 7.84
CA GLN A 268 4.81 -7.78 8.48
C GLN A 268 5.02 -8.06 9.96
N VAL A 269 6.29 -7.96 10.38
CA VAL A 269 6.72 -7.91 11.79
C VAL A 269 7.76 -6.82 11.96
N THR A 270 7.93 -6.37 13.20
CA THR A 270 8.97 -5.40 13.56
C THR A 270 10.39 -5.99 13.41
N SER A 271 11.39 -5.13 13.24
CA SER A 271 12.81 -5.55 13.22
C SER A 271 13.22 -6.32 14.48
N ALA A 272 12.69 -5.93 15.64
CA ALA A 272 12.97 -6.60 16.91
C ALA A 272 12.49 -8.05 16.90
N HIS A 273 11.25 -8.28 16.46
CA HIS A 273 10.69 -9.61 16.33
C HIS A 273 11.40 -10.45 15.27
N ALA A 274 11.75 -9.86 14.12
CA ALA A 274 12.52 -10.56 13.10
C ALA A 274 13.87 -11.06 13.63
N ILE A 275 14.58 -10.24 14.40
CA ILE A 275 15.84 -10.63 15.04
C ILE A 275 15.62 -11.72 16.09
N ALA A 276 14.57 -11.61 16.90
CA ALA A 276 14.28 -12.61 17.92
C ALA A 276 13.99 -13.99 17.28
N ILE A 277 13.11 -14.04 16.28
CA ILE A 277 12.77 -15.29 15.60
C ILE A 277 13.95 -15.88 14.81
N LYS A 278 14.86 -15.05 14.30
CA LYS A 278 16.08 -15.53 13.65
C LYS A 278 16.98 -16.35 14.56
N LYS A 279 16.95 -16.07 15.86
CA LYS A 279 17.73 -16.80 16.87
C LYS A 279 17.08 -18.13 17.25
N THR A 280 15.76 -18.19 17.29
CA THR A 280 15.00 -19.38 17.72
C THR A 280 14.61 -20.31 16.58
N ASN A 281 14.30 -19.73 15.41
CA ASN A 281 13.83 -20.44 14.22
C ASN A 281 14.59 -19.92 12.97
N PRO A 282 15.90 -20.24 12.86
CA PRO A 282 16.76 -19.69 11.79
C PRO A 282 16.34 -20.13 10.37
N GLU A 283 15.55 -21.20 10.26
CA GLU A 283 14.99 -21.72 9.01
C GLU A 283 13.86 -20.86 8.43
N ILE A 284 13.16 -20.08 9.27
CA ILE A 284 12.11 -19.17 8.80
C ILE A 284 12.73 -18.07 7.95
N LEU A 285 12.24 -17.95 6.73
CA LEU A 285 12.69 -16.93 5.79
C LEU A 285 12.25 -15.54 6.27
N GLN A 286 13.19 -14.61 6.28
CA GLN A 286 12.96 -13.22 6.66
C GLN A 286 13.24 -12.33 5.46
N ILE A 287 12.22 -11.62 5.02
CA ILE A 287 12.27 -10.79 3.83
C ILE A 287 12.13 -9.34 4.27
N PRO A 288 13.19 -8.52 4.16
CA PRO A 288 13.11 -7.11 4.50
C PRO A 288 12.12 -6.42 3.56
N THR A 289 11.22 -5.64 4.15
CA THR A 289 10.21 -4.92 3.41
C THR A 289 10.67 -3.50 3.11
N SER A 290 10.40 -3.02 1.89
CA SER A 290 10.56 -1.61 1.56
C SER A 290 9.36 -0.81 2.06
N GLY A 291 9.61 0.38 2.63
CA GLY A 291 8.54 1.24 3.11
C GLY A 291 7.88 0.74 4.40
N GLY A 292 8.67 0.34 5.38
CA GLY A 292 8.19 0.10 6.74
C GLY A 292 7.41 1.29 7.30
N PRO A 293 6.74 1.13 8.45
CA PRO A 293 5.92 2.20 9.02
C PRO A 293 6.76 3.45 9.26
N THR A 294 6.46 4.51 8.52
CA THR A 294 7.11 5.81 8.74
C THR A 294 6.38 6.51 9.86
N VAL A 295 7.06 6.71 10.97
CA VAL A 295 6.50 7.46 12.08
C VAL A 295 6.67 8.96 11.82
N THR A 296 5.61 9.72 12.04
CA THR A 296 5.63 11.18 11.87
C THR A 296 4.81 11.85 12.95
N LEU A 297 5.25 13.03 13.36
CA LEU A 297 4.44 13.98 14.10
C LEU A 297 3.91 15.02 13.10
N GLN A 298 2.59 15.13 12.98
CA GLN A 298 1.91 15.85 11.91
C GLN A 298 1.20 17.10 12.45
N PRO A 299 1.79 18.30 12.28
CA PRO A 299 1.17 19.55 12.70
C PRO A 299 0.05 19.99 11.73
N ARG A 300 -0.94 20.71 12.25
CA ARG A 300 -1.93 21.46 11.45
C ARG A 300 -1.25 22.67 10.81
N ASN A 301 -0.91 22.55 9.51
CA ASN A 301 -0.21 23.63 8.79
C ASN A 301 -1.11 24.86 8.52
N ASP A 302 -2.41 24.74 8.72
CA ASP A 302 -3.40 25.81 8.53
C ASP A 302 -3.72 26.59 9.82
N LYS A 303 -3.16 26.19 10.98
CA LYS A 303 -3.48 26.78 12.28
C LYS A 303 -2.24 27.21 13.07
N PRO A 304 -2.32 28.32 13.83
CA PRO A 304 -1.28 28.66 14.79
C PRO A 304 -1.15 27.58 15.88
N PRO A 305 0.06 27.35 16.39
CA PRO A 305 1.33 27.98 16.00
C PRO A 305 2.00 27.34 14.79
N PHE A 306 1.46 26.24 14.26
CA PHE A 306 2.11 25.37 13.28
C PHE A 306 2.01 25.84 11.83
N ASN A 307 1.21 26.87 11.54
CA ASN A 307 1.23 27.55 10.24
C ASN A 307 2.55 28.35 10.01
N ASP A 308 3.33 28.62 11.07
CA ASP A 308 4.66 29.24 10.95
C ASP A 308 5.74 28.16 10.72
N LEU A 309 6.47 28.28 9.62
CA LEU A 309 7.57 27.38 9.27
C LEU A 309 8.67 27.34 10.35
N ARG A 310 8.93 28.46 11.04
CA ARG A 310 9.94 28.54 12.11
C ARG A 310 9.57 27.64 13.27
N VAL A 311 8.29 27.57 13.62
CA VAL A 311 7.80 26.65 14.65
C VAL A 311 7.99 25.19 14.23
N ARG A 312 7.63 24.83 12.99
CA ARG A 312 7.83 23.44 12.51
C ARG A 312 9.30 23.04 12.47
N LYS A 313 10.19 23.97 12.03
CA LYS A 313 11.65 23.77 12.10
C LYS A 313 12.14 23.59 13.53
N ALA A 314 11.62 24.37 14.47
CA ALA A 314 11.97 24.26 15.88
C ALA A 314 11.62 22.88 16.44
N LEU A 315 10.44 22.34 16.14
CA LEU A 315 10.07 20.99 16.53
C LEU A 315 11.04 19.95 15.96
N GLN A 316 11.42 20.08 14.67
CA GLN A 316 12.36 19.14 14.04
C GLN A 316 13.74 19.19 14.70
N LEU A 317 14.27 20.40 14.96
CA LEU A 317 15.58 20.59 15.62
C LEU A 317 15.62 20.12 17.08
N ALA A 318 14.46 20.02 17.73
CA ALA A 318 14.37 19.58 19.12
C ALA A 318 14.53 18.06 19.29
N ILE A 319 14.42 17.26 18.23
CA ILE A 319 14.37 15.80 18.31
C ILE A 319 15.70 15.18 17.86
N ASP A 320 16.35 14.43 18.76
CA ASP A 320 17.60 13.72 18.50
C ASP A 320 17.34 12.38 17.81
N LEU A 321 17.25 12.39 16.47
CA LEU A 321 17.03 11.19 15.67
C LEU A 321 18.14 10.14 15.85
N PRO A 322 19.44 10.46 15.86
CA PRO A 322 20.51 9.51 16.15
C PRO A 322 20.37 8.79 17.50
N SER A 323 20.01 9.53 18.55
CA SER A 323 19.78 8.92 19.88
C SER A 323 18.56 7.98 19.87
N ILE A 324 17.47 8.37 19.22
CA ILE A 324 16.29 7.51 19.05
C ILE A 324 16.67 6.24 18.26
N ALA A 325 17.40 6.37 17.15
CA ALA A 325 17.85 5.22 16.36
C ALA A 325 18.66 4.24 17.21
N ARG A 326 19.55 4.76 18.03
CA ARG A 326 20.46 3.95 18.86
C ARG A 326 19.76 3.31 20.05
N PHE A 327 18.99 4.08 20.82
CA PHE A 327 18.51 3.63 22.13
C PHE A 327 17.11 3.03 22.07
N HIS A 328 16.19 3.61 21.29
CA HIS A 328 14.83 3.08 21.13
C HIS A 328 14.80 1.93 20.12
N TYR A 329 15.48 2.07 18.98
CA TYR A 329 15.51 1.03 17.94
C TYR A 329 16.75 0.12 17.99
N GLY A 330 17.60 0.23 19.00
CA GLY A 330 18.79 -0.63 19.13
C GLY A 330 19.78 -0.55 17.97
N GLY A 331 19.80 0.55 17.22
CA GLY A 331 20.64 0.73 16.02
C GLY A 331 20.14 0.01 14.77
N LEU A 332 18.88 -0.48 14.78
CA LEU A 332 18.29 -1.23 13.66
C LEU A 332 17.68 -0.34 12.57
N VAL A 333 17.70 0.98 12.78
CA VAL A 333 17.17 1.97 11.84
C VAL A 333 18.26 2.97 11.48
N GLU A 334 18.15 3.52 10.29
CA GLU A 334 19.02 4.61 9.86
C GLU A 334 18.76 5.86 10.71
N PRO A 335 19.81 6.58 11.15
CA PRO A 335 19.67 7.75 12.04
C PRO A 335 19.28 9.04 11.29
N TYR A 336 18.57 8.93 10.19
CA TYR A 336 18.18 10.06 9.34
C TYR A 336 16.67 10.26 9.30
N PRO A 337 16.18 11.47 8.99
CA PRO A 337 14.78 11.72 8.80
C PRO A 337 14.24 10.93 7.59
N SER A 338 12.99 10.51 7.67
CA SER A 338 12.27 9.95 6.52
C SER A 338 12.07 11.03 5.44
N THR A 339 12.24 10.64 4.19
CA THR A 339 11.96 11.50 3.03
C THR A 339 10.60 11.17 2.40
N LEU A 340 10.10 12.01 1.49
CA LEU A 340 8.80 11.78 0.85
C LEU A 340 8.73 10.42 0.14
N THR A 341 9.79 10.06 -0.60
CA THR A 341 9.97 8.72 -1.17
C THR A 341 10.85 7.86 -0.28
N SER A 342 10.63 6.55 -0.29
CA SER A 342 11.57 5.60 0.31
C SER A 342 12.93 5.65 -0.41
N LYS A 343 14.01 5.41 0.33
CA LYS A 343 15.36 5.24 -0.24
C LYS A 343 15.44 4.08 -1.25
N ASP A 344 14.55 3.11 -1.12
CA ASP A 344 14.48 1.95 -2.03
C ASP A 344 13.95 2.34 -3.43
N MET A 345 13.32 3.52 -3.57
CA MET A 345 12.96 4.10 -4.87
C MET A 345 14.16 4.79 -5.53
N THR A 346 15.18 4.01 -5.86
CA THR A 346 16.44 4.52 -6.42
C THR A 346 16.21 5.40 -7.66
N GLY A 347 16.74 6.62 -7.61
CA GLY A 347 16.61 7.62 -8.69
C GLY A 347 15.31 8.42 -8.71
N TRP A 348 14.33 8.08 -7.86
CA TRP A 348 13.03 8.77 -7.80
C TRP A 348 12.93 9.82 -6.68
N GLY A 349 13.79 9.73 -5.68
CA GLY A 349 13.70 10.58 -4.51
C GLY A 349 14.83 11.61 -4.41
N PHE A 350 14.81 12.28 -3.28
CA PHE A 350 15.88 13.14 -2.81
C PHE A 350 16.36 12.60 -1.46
N PRO A 351 17.18 11.52 -1.46
CA PRO A 351 17.60 10.86 -0.24
C PRO A 351 18.49 11.79 0.60
N TYR A 352 18.46 11.58 1.93
CA TYR A 352 19.15 12.45 2.90
C TYR A 352 20.63 12.64 2.60
N GLU A 353 21.32 11.63 2.07
CA GLU A 353 22.74 11.71 1.71
C GLU A 353 23.02 12.76 0.66
N GLN A 354 22.08 13.04 -0.25
CA GLN A 354 22.19 14.04 -1.30
C GLN A 354 21.77 15.44 -0.86
N TRP A 355 21.28 15.61 0.37
CA TRP A 355 20.85 16.93 0.84
C TRP A 355 22.04 17.88 0.99
N PRO A 356 21.89 19.16 0.61
CA PRO A 356 22.90 20.17 0.91
C PRO A 356 23.02 20.39 2.42
N GLN A 357 24.21 20.76 2.88
CA GLN A 357 24.50 20.88 4.30
C GLN A 357 23.51 21.78 5.04
N GLY A 358 23.14 22.92 4.46
CA GLY A 358 22.17 23.82 5.10
C GLY A 358 20.78 23.21 5.32
N LEU A 359 20.37 22.24 4.48
CA LEU A 359 19.14 21.49 4.73
C LEU A 359 19.33 20.41 5.81
N LYS A 360 20.48 19.73 5.82
CA LYS A 360 20.83 18.77 6.89
C LYS A 360 20.86 19.45 8.25
N ASP A 361 21.36 20.68 8.33
CA ASP A 361 21.42 21.46 9.57
C ASP A 361 20.01 21.73 10.15
N GLU A 362 18.97 21.83 9.31
CA GLU A 362 17.58 22.00 9.74
C GLU A 362 16.98 20.73 10.39
N TYR A 363 17.65 19.58 10.27
CA TYR A 363 17.26 18.28 10.82
C TYR A 363 18.25 17.75 11.86
N THR A 364 19.32 18.50 12.12
CA THR A 364 20.32 18.13 13.12
C THR A 364 19.88 18.61 14.50
N TYR A 365 19.91 17.74 15.49
CA TYR A 365 19.53 18.06 16.86
C TYR A 365 20.23 19.31 17.38
N ASN A 366 19.45 20.34 17.70
CA ASN A 366 19.91 21.64 18.17
C ASN A 366 18.81 22.34 18.99
N PRO A 367 18.62 21.97 20.26
CA PRO A 367 17.58 22.56 21.10
C PRO A 367 17.76 24.06 21.36
N ALA A 368 19.01 24.56 21.36
CA ALA A 368 19.27 26.00 21.47
C ALA A 368 18.78 26.78 20.22
N GLY A 369 19.06 26.22 19.03
CA GLY A 369 18.52 26.74 17.76
C GLY A 369 17.00 26.67 17.71
N ALA A 370 16.40 25.61 18.22
CA ALA A 370 14.95 25.44 18.32
C ALA A 370 14.31 26.53 19.20
N LYS A 371 14.84 26.78 20.40
CA LYS A 371 14.37 27.87 21.30
C LYS A 371 14.47 29.22 20.63
N LYS A 372 15.56 29.49 19.89
CA LYS A 372 15.70 30.75 19.14
C LYS A 372 14.62 30.89 18.08
N LEU A 373 14.37 29.86 17.28
CA LEU A 373 13.30 29.89 16.26
C LEU A 373 11.91 30.10 16.87
N LEU A 374 11.63 29.49 18.03
CA LEU A 374 10.39 29.73 18.76
C LEU A 374 10.28 31.19 19.23
N ALA A 375 11.34 31.75 19.79
CA ALA A 375 11.36 33.14 20.20
C ALA A 375 11.14 34.10 19.00
N ASP A 376 11.84 33.87 17.88
CA ASP A 376 11.67 34.60 16.64
C ASP A 376 10.25 34.47 16.04
N ALA A 377 9.55 33.37 16.33
CA ALA A 377 8.17 33.14 15.93
C ALA A 377 7.13 33.74 16.92
N GLY A 378 7.59 34.33 18.02
CA GLY A 378 6.70 34.94 19.04
C GLY A 378 6.40 34.05 20.25
N TYR A 379 7.12 32.93 20.41
CA TYR A 379 6.95 31.98 21.50
C TYR A 379 8.24 31.83 22.36
N PRO A 380 8.76 32.90 22.98
CA PRO A 380 10.02 32.87 23.70
C PRO A 380 9.99 31.95 24.95
N ASN A 381 8.81 31.65 25.48
CA ASN A 381 8.58 30.78 26.64
C ASN A 381 7.87 29.48 26.22
N GLY A 382 7.99 29.07 24.94
CA GLY A 382 7.26 27.93 24.41
C GLY A 382 5.75 28.11 24.36
N PHE A 383 5.02 26.99 24.33
CA PHE A 383 3.56 26.97 24.31
C PHE A 383 3.00 25.60 24.74
N LYS A 384 1.70 25.58 25.03
CA LYS A 384 0.97 24.32 25.26
C LYS A 384 0.36 23.81 23.96
N THR A 385 0.44 22.50 23.75
CA THR A 385 -0.13 21.84 22.58
C THR A 385 -0.72 20.47 22.98
N ASN A 386 -1.48 19.86 22.08
CA ASN A 386 -1.93 18.49 22.22
C ASN A 386 -1.51 17.65 20.99
N VAL A 387 -1.42 16.34 21.19
CA VAL A 387 -1.23 15.35 20.14
C VAL A 387 -2.28 14.26 20.27
N VAL A 388 -2.97 13.97 19.16
CA VAL A 388 -3.90 12.85 19.07
C VAL A 388 -3.15 11.65 18.51
N ALA A 389 -3.20 10.52 19.23
CA ALA A 389 -2.54 9.28 18.84
C ALA A 389 -3.51 8.10 18.90
N ASP A 390 -3.33 7.15 17.96
CA ASP A 390 -3.96 5.84 18.05
C ASP A 390 -3.31 5.03 19.16
N ALA A 391 -4.11 4.40 20.02
CA ALA A 391 -3.64 3.60 21.14
C ALA A 391 -2.82 2.36 20.73
N SER A 392 -2.89 1.95 19.46
CA SER A 392 -2.06 0.89 18.89
C SER A 392 -0.68 1.35 18.38
N SER A 393 -0.41 2.68 18.43
CA SER A 393 0.86 3.26 17.99
C SER A 393 1.99 3.00 18.98
N ASP A 394 3.24 3.25 18.56
CA ASP A 394 4.42 3.23 19.43
C ASP A 394 4.37 4.39 20.44
N LEU A 395 3.75 4.13 21.60
CA LEU A 395 3.55 5.13 22.64
C LEU A 395 4.84 5.43 23.42
N GLU A 396 5.79 4.50 23.45
CA GLU A 396 7.11 4.74 24.08
C GLU A 396 7.88 5.82 23.30
N LEU A 397 7.93 5.69 21.98
CA LEU A 397 8.53 6.73 21.13
C LEU A 397 7.81 8.08 21.30
N LEU A 398 6.47 8.08 21.41
CA LEU A 398 5.72 9.31 21.63
C LEU A 398 6.10 9.99 22.95
N GLN A 399 6.35 9.24 24.04
CA GLN A 399 6.82 9.81 25.32
C GLN A 399 8.26 10.36 25.19
N ILE A 400 9.14 9.71 24.44
CA ILE A 400 10.49 10.22 24.13
C ILE A 400 10.38 11.56 23.40
N ILE A 401 9.52 11.65 22.38
CA ILE A 401 9.30 12.90 21.62
C ILE A 401 8.76 14.00 22.57
N LYS A 402 7.81 13.66 23.43
CA LYS A 402 7.26 14.59 24.42
C LYS A 402 8.35 15.16 25.33
N SER A 403 9.31 14.34 25.75
CA SER A 403 10.45 14.80 26.56
C SER A 403 11.32 15.79 25.81
N TYR A 404 11.67 15.51 24.55
CA TYR A 404 12.44 16.43 23.72
C TYR A 404 11.73 17.77 23.49
N LEU A 405 10.42 17.77 23.32
CA LEU A 405 9.64 19.02 23.17
C LEU A 405 9.58 19.81 24.47
N ALA A 406 9.55 19.13 25.61
CA ALA A 406 9.61 19.79 26.92
C ALA A 406 10.95 20.54 27.15
N ASP A 407 12.06 20.02 26.62
CA ASP A 407 13.37 20.67 26.67
C ASP A 407 13.41 22.04 25.97
N ILE A 408 12.47 22.28 25.06
CA ILE A 408 12.30 23.56 24.36
C ILE A 408 11.05 24.31 24.82
N GLU A 409 10.58 24.04 26.05
CA GLU A 409 9.43 24.69 26.71
C GLU A 409 8.08 24.44 26.00
N ILE A 410 7.94 23.36 25.23
CA ILE A 410 6.65 22.95 24.64
C ILE A 410 6.01 21.87 25.51
N GLU A 411 4.89 22.21 26.16
CA GLU A 411 4.10 21.29 26.98
C GLU A 411 3.09 20.55 26.09
N MET A 412 3.37 19.28 25.77
CA MET A 412 2.53 18.48 24.89
C MET A 412 1.65 17.51 25.71
N GLU A 413 0.33 17.67 25.61
CA GLU A 413 -0.64 16.72 26.15
C GLU A 413 -0.95 15.60 25.14
N VAL A 414 -0.94 14.34 25.61
CA VAL A 414 -1.22 13.18 24.77
C VAL A 414 -2.66 12.73 24.93
N GLN A 415 -3.42 12.77 23.85
CA GLN A 415 -4.80 12.28 23.76
C GLN A 415 -4.82 10.95 23.01
N LEU A 416 -5.04 9.85 23.73
CA LEU A 416 -5.14 8.52 23.13
C LEU A 416 -6.57 8.21 22.72
N MET A 417 -6.73 7.61 21.54
CA MET A 417 -8.00 7.11 21.02
C MET A 417 -7.85 5.66 20.57
N LYS A 418 -8.93 4.88 20.67
CA LYS A 418 -8.99 3.56 20.00
C LYS A 418 -9.00 3.76 18.49
N THR A 419 -8.46 2.80 17.75
CA THR A 419 -8.31 2.90 16.28
C THR A 419 -9.59 3.34 15.55
N PRO A 420 -10.79 2.78 15.80
CA PRO A 420 -12.01 3.24 15.11
C PRO A 420 -12.38 4.69 15.41
N ASP A 421 -12.20 5.12 16.66
CA ASP A 421 -12.48 6.49 17.09
C ASP A 421 -11.45 7.45 16.48
N TRP A 422 -10.17 7.04 16.47
CA TRP A 422 -9.08 7.81 15.87
C TRP A 422 -9.31 8.01 14.35
N VAL A 423 -9.65 6.95 13.62
CA VAL A 423 -9.99 7.01 12.19
C VAL A 423 -11.15 7.97 11.95
N SER A 424 -12.24 7.83 12.73
CA SER A 424 -13.40 8.72 12.61
C SER A 424 -13.06 10.18 12.93
N PHE A 425 -12.22 10.42 13.95
CA PHE A 425 -11.87 11.77 14.41
C PHE A 425 -10.83 12.44 13.51
N VAL A 426 -9.73 11.71 13.18
CA VAL A 426 -8.59 12.27 12.42
C VAL A 426 -8.77 12.10 10.92
N GLU A 427 -8.99 10.88 10.43
CA GLU A 427 -8.94 10.61 8.99
C GLU A 427 -10.21 11.07 8.28
N ILE A 428 -11.37 10.80 8.84
CA ILE A 428 -12.65 11.16 8.23
C ILE A 428 -13.04 12.59 8.62
N GLY A 429 -13.06 12.85 9.94
CA GLY A 429 -13.59 14.08 10.50
C GLY A 429 -12.64 15.27 10.48
N ARG A 430 -11.31 15.04 10.43
CA ARG A 430 -10.25 16.07 10.51
C ARG A 430 -10.46 17.05 11.66
N LYS A 431 -10.91 16.50 12.82
CA LYS A 431 -11.31 17.27 14.01
C LYS A 431 -10.15 17.60 14.93
N HIS A 432 -8.95 17.04 14.69
CA HIS A 432 -7.75 17.38 15.46
C HIS A 432 -7.38 18.85 15.24
N GLU A 433 -6.99 19.51 16.32
CA GLU A 433 -6.75 20.95 16.30
C GLU A 433 -5.27 21.30 16.13
N GLN A 434 -4.34 20.43 16.54
CA GLN A 434 -2.92 20.74 16.59
C GLN A 434 -2.04 19.64 16.00
N LEU A 435 -1.67 18.62 16.75
CA LEU A 435 -0.74 17.55 16.30
C LEU A 435 -1.46 16.21 16.18
N VAL A 436 -1.01 15.42 15.22
CA VAL A 436 -1.33 13.99 15.12
C VAL A 436 -0.02 13.19 15.15
N TYR A 437 0.04 12.18 15.99
CA TYR A 437 1.09 11.16 15.95
C TYR A 437 0.61 9.98 15.12
N ARG A 438 1.35 9.64 14.08
CA ARG A 438 0.92 8.63 13.12
C ARG A 438 2.06 7.70 12.72
N GLN A 439 1.80 6.40 12.83
CA GLN A 439 2.52 5.38 12.06
C GLN A 439 1.91 5.30 10.66
N TYR A 440 2.69 4.93 9.64
CA TYR A 440 2.28 4.99 8.23
C TYR A 440 1.95 6.41 7.75
N GLY A 441 2.83 7.34 8.09
CA GLY A 441 2.74 8.76 7.69
C GLY A 441 2.90 8.98 6.18
N PRO A 442 2.86 10.24 5.73
CA PRO A 442 2.93 10.61 4.32
C PRO A 442 4.35 10.55 3.72
N LEU A 443 5.33 10.06 4.47
CA LEU A 443 6.73 9.92 4.05
C LEU A 443 7.11 8.45 3.81
N GLY A 444 8.28 8.21 3.24
CA GLY A 444 8.83 6.87 3.03
C GLY A 444 8.08 6.03 2.00
N HIS A 445 7.42 6.69 1.05
CA HIS A 445 6.57 5.98 0.09
C HIS A 445 7.35 5.16 -0.93
N THR A 446 6.82 3.95 -1.19
CA THR A 446 7.22 3.05 -2.27
C THR A 446 6.12 2.93 -3.33
N LYS A 447 5.14 3.83 -3.29
CA LYS A 447 3.96 3.85 -4.17
C LYS A 447 4.29 4.51 -5.50
N ALA A 448 3.33 4.44 -6.42
CA ALA A 448 3.41 5.09 -7.71
C ALA A 448 3.72 6.60 -7.61
N PRO A 449 4.56 7.14 -8.51
CA PRO A 449 5.06 8.52 -8.45
C PRO A 449 3.97 9.59 -8.32
N LEU A 450 2.90 9.50 -9.12
CA LEU A 450 1.79 10.46 -9.03
C LEU A 450 1.08 10.40 -7.68
N ARG A 451 0.96 9.21 -7.07
CA ARG A 451 0.38 9.07 -5.75
C ARG A 451 1.25 9.69 -4.66
N ILE A 452 2.57 9.67 -4.82
CA ILE A 452 3.49 10.27 -3.86
C ILE A 452 3.26 11.79 -3.79
N ILE A 453 3.19 12.46 -4.93
CA ILE A 453 2.99 13.91 -4.98
C ILE A 453 1.58 14.37 -4.62
N THR A 454 0.61 13.46 -4.49
CA THR A 454 -0.71 13.84 -3.96
C THR A 454 -0.77 13.90 -2.43
N GLN A 455 0.24 13.41 -1.70
CA GLN A 455 0.16 13.28 -0.24
C GLN A 455 -0.09 14.61 0.48
N PHE A 456 0.47 15.71 -0.03
CA PHE A 456 0.29 17.05 0.52
C PHE A 456 -0.51 17.97 -0.42
N TYR A 457 -1.11 17.43 -1.48
CA TYR A 457 -1.92 18.20 -2.42
C TYR A 457 -3.14 18.81 -1.71
N THR A 458 -3.40 20.09 -1.99
CA THR A 458 -4.52 20.82 -1.41
C THR A 458 -5.85 20.10 -1.64
N GLY A 459 -6.56 19.80 -0.56
CA GLY A 459 -7.85 19.09 -0.59
C GLY A 459 -7.76 17.57 -0.81
N TYR A 460 -6.58 16.99 -0.89
CA TYR A 460 -6.44 15.54 -0.96
C TYR A 460 -6.92 14.87 0.34
N ALA A 461 -7.61 13.73 0.22
CA ALA A 461 -8.24 13.05 1.35
C ALA A 461 -7.25 12.64 2.46
N ALA A 462 -6.00 12.32 2.12
CA ALA A 462 -4.98 11.93 3.08
C ALA A 462 -4.08 13.10 3.53
N ASN A 463 -4.36 14.34 3.13
CA ASN A 463 -3.66 15.53 3.62
C ASN A 463 -4.22 15.95 4.99
N TYR A 464 -3.92 15.15 6.02
CA TYR A 464 -4.40 15.41 7.40
C TYR A 464 -3.69 16.61 8.03
N GLN A 465 -2.53 16.97 7.53
CA GLN A 465 -1.74 18.13 7.94
C GLN A 465 -2.36 19.45 7.47
N MET A 466 -3.39 19.38 6.63
CA MET A 466 -4.09 20.53 6.04
C MET A 466 -3.14 21.51 5.32
N VAL A 467 -2.15 20.94 4.62
CA VAL A 467 -1.25 21.73 3.76
C VAL A 467 -2.06 22.34 2.63
N SER A 468 -1.82 23.61 2.38
CA SER A 468 -2.33 24.36 1.22
C SER A 468 -1.18 25.21 0.66
N ASP A 469 -0.47 24.62 -0.30
CA ASP A 469 0.71 25.24 -0.91
C ASP A 469 0.63 25.16 -2.44
N PRO A 470 0.39 26.31 -3.13
CA PRO A 470 0.32 26.35 -4.58
C PRO A 470 1.60 25.89 -5.28
N VAL A 471 2.78 26.03 -4.63
CA VAL A 471 4.05 25.55 -5.19
C VAL A 471 4.08 24.03 -5.19
N PHE A 472 3.64 23.39 -4.10
CA PHE A 472 3.52 21.93 -4.05
C PHE A 472 2.45 21.43 -5.01
N ASP A 473 1.30 22.07 -5.08
CA ASP A 473 0.21 21.69 -5.97
C ASP A 473 0.62 21.71 -7.45
N ALA A 474 1.54 22.60 -7.82
CA ALA A 474 2.06 22.69 -9.18
C ALA A 474 2.91 21.49 -9.62
N PHE A 475 3.39 20.64 -8.69
CA PHE A 475 4.13 19.42 -9.06
C PHE A 475 3.23 18.40 -9.75
N TYR A 476 1.96 18.28 -9.37
CA TYR A 476 1.06 17.30 -9.97
C TYR A 476 0.85 17.51 -11.47
N PRO A 477 0.41 18.69 -11.96
CA PRO A 477 0.25 18.93 -13.39
C PRO A 477 1.59 18.81 -14.16
N ARG A 478 2.72 19.16 -13.56
CA ARG A 478 4.05 18.98 -14.15
C ARG A 478 4.39 17.50 -14.33
N ALA A 479 4.07 16.69 -13.33
CA ALA A 479 4.28 15.23 -13.38
C ALA A 479 3.41 14.56 -14.45
N VAL A 480 2.14 14.96 -14.55
CA VAL A 480 1.22 14.46 -15.59
C VAL A 480 1.68 14.88 -17.00
N ALA A 481 2.28 16.05 -17.13
CA ALA A 481 2.81 16.54 -18.41
C ALA A 481 4.19 15.98 -18.79
N ALA A 482 4.84 15.20 -17.91
CA ALA A 482 6.14 14.60 -18.21
C ALA A 482 6.01 13.61 -19.39
N THR A 483 6.91 13.73 -20.37
CA THR A 483 6.86 12.92 -21.59
C THR A 483 7.75 11.68 -21.53
N ASN A 484 8.56 11.55 -20.48
CA ASN A 484 9.42 10.40 -20.23
C ASN A 484 9.73 10.24 -18.74
N GLU A 485 10.31 9.08 -18.39
CA GLU A 485 10.62 8.70 -17.01
C GLU A 485 11.59 9.68 -16.32
N ASP A 486 12.59 10.21 -17.04
CA ASP A 486 13.58 11.11 -16.45
C ASP A 486 12.97 12.45 -16.06
N GLN A 487 12.09 13.00 -16.89
CA GLN A 487 11.33 14.21 -16.54
C GLN A 487 10.43 13.98 -15.34
N LEU A 488 9.75 12.85 -15.27
CA LEU A 488 8.92 12.50 -14.12
C LEU A 488 9.76 12.36 -12.85
N LYS A 489 10.89 11.65 -12.91
CA LYS A 489 11.85 11.55 -11.80
C LYS A 489 12.32 12.91 -11.29
N GLN A 490 12.62 13.83 -12.21
CA GLN A 490 13.05 15.19 -11.85
C GLN A 490 11.95 15.92 -11.07
N VAL A 491 10.70 15.85 -11.52
CA VAL A 491 9.56 16.47 -10.81
C VAL A 491 9.38 15.86 -9.42
N ILE A 492 9.47 14.55 -9.29
CA ILE A 492 9.36 13.86 -7.99
C ILE A 492 10.50 14.27 -7.05
N LYS A 493 11.73 14.38 -7.57
CA LYS A 493 12.89 14.82 -6.79
C LYS A 493 12.72 16.26 -6.26
N GLU A 494 12.24 17.16 -7.09
CA GLU A 494 11.95 18.55 -6.70
C GLU A 494 10.84 18.62 -5.64
N ALA A 495 9.79 17.79 -5.78
CA ALA A 495 8.74 17.69 -4.78
C ALA A 495 9.28 17.17 -3.43
N ASN A 496 10.18 16.17 -3.44
CA ASN A 496 10.86 15.68 -2.25
C ASN A 496 11.66 16.79 -1.55
N GLU A 497 12.46 17.54 -2.30
CA GLU A 497 13.25 18.64 -1.75
C GLU A 497 12.33 19.73 -1.16
N HIS A 498 11.25 20.07 -1.86
CA HIS A 498 10.30 21.07 -1.37
C HIS A 498 9.65 20.63 -0.05
N VAL A 499 9.19 19.38 0.06
CA VAL A 499 8.61 18.83 1.31
C VAL A 499 9.62 18.89 2.46
N ALA A 500 10.88 18.51 2.20
CA ALA A 500 11.93 18.57 3.20
C ALA A 500 12.16 20.01 3.71
N ARG A 501 12.15 21.02 2.82
CA ARG A 501 12.33 22.44 3.20
C ARG A 501 11.15 23.04 3.93
N GLN A 502 9.93 22.54 3.67
CA GLN A 502 8.70 23.08 4.24
C GLN A 502 8.33 22.48 5.60
N HIS A 503 8.94 21.35 6.00
CA HIS A 503 8.63 20.67 7.25
C HIS A 503 7.11 20.51 7.47
N TYR A 504 6.36 20.11 6.42
CA TYR A 504 4.91 19.89 6.54
C TYR A 504 4.56 18.85 7.62
N VAL A 505 5.49 17.95 7.86
CA VAL A 505 5.49 17.01 8.99
C VAL A 505 6.83 17.03 9.67
N ILE A 506 6.86 16.73 10.95
CA ILE A 506 8.11 16.48 11.67
C ILE A 506 8.51 15.04 11.35
N SER A 507 9.57 14.93 10.57
CA SER A 507 10.06 13.66 10.06
C SER A 507 10.82 12.92 11.16
N LEU A 508 10.36 11.73 11.45
CA LEU A 508 11.04 10.80 12.35
C LEU A 508 11.75 9.71 11.53
N LEU A 509 12.14 8.65 12.18
CA LEU A 509 12.84 7.54 11.55
C LEU A 509 11.89 6.63 10.78
N GLN A 510 12.44 5.85 9.85
CA GLN A 510 11.71 4.82 9.11
C GLN A 510 12.21 3.43 9.55
N PRO A 511 11.56 2.79 10.53
CA PRO A 511 11.89 1.42 10.91
C PRO A 511 11.69 0.47 9.73
N ARG A 512 12.57 -0.51 9.60
CA ARG A 512 12.34 -1.63 8.67
C ARG A 512 11.35 -2.60 9.29
N ALA A 513 10.49 -3.14 8.46
CA ALA A 513 9.68 -4.29 8.78
C ALA A 513 10.16 -5.51 7.97
N TYR A 514 9.71 -6.70 8.36
CA TYR A 514 10.07 -7.94 7.69
C TYR A 514 8.82 -8.77 7.46
N ALA A 515 8.72 -9.39 6.29
CA ALA A 515 7.80 -10.52 6.10
C ALA A 515 8.48 -11.80 6.58
N LEU A 516 7.70 -12.70 7.18
CA LEU A 516 8.16 -14.02 7.60
C LEU A 516 7.43 -15.08 6.76
N CYS A 517 8.21 -16.04 6.26
CA CYS A 517 7.66 -17.15 5.46
C CYS A 517 8.25 -18.47 5.90
N GLN A 518 7.41 -19.50 5.91
CA GLN A 518 7.87 -20.86 6.14
C GLN A 518 8.74 -21.36 4.97
N PRO A 519 9.80 -22.14 5.22
CA PRO A 519 10.70 -22.61 4.19
C PRO A 519 10.06 -23.58 3.18
N TRP A 520 8.96 -24.24 3.54
CA TRP A 520 8.18 -25.11 2.66
C TRP A 520 7.21 -24.35 1.73
N LEU A 521 6.98 -23.05 1.95
CA LEU A 521 6.21 -22.24 1.02
C LEU A 521 7.09 -21.89 -0.20
N LYS A 522 6.66 -22.36 -1.36
CA LYS A 522 7.36 -22.20 -2.64
C LYS A 522 6.48 -21.41 -3.62
N GLY A 523 7.06 -21.08 -4.76
CA GLY A 523 6.33 -20.41 -5.86
C GLY A 523 6.58 -18.93 -5.96
N GLY A 524 7.11 -18.27 -4.93
CA GLY A 524 7.49 -16.87 -4.93
C GLY A 524 8.99 -16.65 -4.90
N TYR A 525 9.47 -15.59 -5.53
CA TYR A 525 10.75 -15.00 -5.21
C TYR A 525 10.64 -14.26 -3.87
N ASN A 526 11.72 -14.19 -3.07
CA ASN A 526 11.66 -13.65 -1.70
C ASN A 526 10.94 -12.29 -1.58
N ALA A 527 11.20 -11.36 -2.48
CA ALA A 527 10.54 -10.05 -2.47
C ALA A 527 9.08 -10.08 -2.92
N GLN A 528 8.65 -11.09 -3.68
CA GLN A 528 7.27 -11.22 -4.18
C GLN A 528 6.28 -11.56 -3.08
N VAL A 529 6.70 -12.32 -2.07
CA VAL A 529 5.88 -12.58 -0.88
C VAL A 529 5.56 -11.29 -0.14
N HIS A 530 6.50 -10.35 -0.13
CA HIS A 530 6.30 -9.04 0.46
C HIS A 530 5.35 -8.16 -0.37
N SER A 531 5.51 -8.10 -1.69
CA SER A 531 4.63 -7.31 -2.56
C SER A 531 3.18 -7.80 -2.56
N ILE A 532 2.96 -9.07 -2.26
CA ILE A 532 1.61 -9.64 -2.03
C ILE A 532 0.85 -8.90 -0.95
N TRP A 533 1.55 -8.32 0.01
CA TRP A 533 0.92 -7.85 1.24
C TRP A 533 0.98 -6.35 1.49
N MET A 534 1.80 -5.59 0.80
CA MET A 534 1.92 -4.16 1.11
C MET A 534 0.57 -3.45 1.06
N GLY A 535 -0.01 -3.31 2.22
CA GLY A 535 -1.39 -2.94 2.57
C GLY A 535 -1.92 -1.61 2.08
N SER A 536 -1.34 -1.04 1.03
CA SER A 536 -1.86 0.20 0.46
C SER A 536 -1.73 0.30 -1.05
N GLY A 537 -1.30 -0.73 -1.70
CA GLY A 537 -1.20 -0.80 -3.16
C GLY A 537 -0.95 -2.20 -3.71
N GLY A 538 -0.45 -3.13 -2.88
CA GLY A 538 -0.06 -4.46 -3.28
C GLY A 538 -1.05 -5.63 -3.10
N PRO A 539 -2.19 -5.48 -2.40
CA PRO A 539 -3.02 -6.65 -2.03
C PRO A 539 -3.74 -7.31 -3.20
N SER A 540 -3.89 -6.62 -4.27
CA SER A 540 -4.46 -7.15 -5.51
C SER A 540 -3.55 -8.18 -6.19
N MET A 541 -2.33 -8.32 -5.71
CA MET A 541 -1.38 -9.31 -6.20
C MET A 541 -1.67 -10.72 -5.66
N LEU A 542 -2.45 -10.85 -4.58
CA LEU A 542 -2.78 -12.16 -3.99
C LEU A 542 -3.56 -13.07 -4.91
N SER A 543 -4.47 -12.55 -5.76
CA SER A 543 -5.15 -13.39 -6.74
C SER A 543 -4.17 -13.98 -7.73
N PHE A 544 -3.23 -13.16 -8.18
CA PHE A 544 -2.23 -13.59 -9.13
C PHE A 544 -1.19 -14.49 -8.46
N TYR A 545 -0.56 -14.05 -7.39
CA TYR A 545 0.56 -14.76 -6.76
C TYR A 545 0.12 -15.88 -5.85
N GLY A 546 -0.95 -15.71 -5.06
CA GLY A 546 -1.46 -16.74 -4.16
C GLY A 546 -1.85 -18.02 -4.89
N ALA A 547 -2.35 -17.90 -6.12
CA ALA A 547 -2.64 -19.04 -6.98
C ALA A 547 -1.37 -19.80 -7.42
N ARG A 548 -0.22 -19.14 -7.46
CA ARG A 548 1.06 -19.64 -7.96
C ARG A 548 1.99 -20.17 -6.87
N PHE A 549 1.58 -20.06 -5.62
CA PHE A 549 2.29 -20.67 -4.50
C PHE A 549 1.87 -22.12 -4.29
N TRP A 550 2.80 -22.91 -3.82
CA TRP A 550 2.55 -24.30 -3.40
C TRP A 550 3.30 -24.63 -2.12
N ILE A 551 2.86 -25.67 -1.46
CA ILE A 551 3.53 -26.25 -0.30
C ILE A 551 4.44 -27.40 -0.77
N ASP A 552 5.70 -27.34 -0.40
CA ASP A 552 6.63 -28.47 -0.50
C ASP A 552 6.30 -29.46 0.62
N HIS A 553 5.50 -30.49 0.28
CA HIS A 553 4.97 -31.44 1.25
C HIS A 553 6.08 -32.27 1.92
N ASP A 554 7.12 -32.62 1.15
CA ASP A 554 8.21 -33.43 1.68
C ASP A 554 9.05 -32.62 2.67
N LEU A 555 9.34 -31.35 2.35
CA LEU A 555 10.05 -30.46 3.26
C LEU A 555 9.22 -30.19 4.51
N LYS A 556 7.92 -29.85 4.38
CA LYS A 556 7.02 -29.62 5.51
C LYS A 556 7.00 -30.82 6.46
N LYS A 557 6.81 -32.03 5.91
CA LYS A 557 6.82 -33.28 6.68
C LYS A 557 8.18 -33.55 7.34
N SER A 558 9.29 -33.30 6.64
CA SER A 558 10.64 -33.52 7.20
C SER A 558 10.95 -32.59 8.37
N MET A 559 10.28 -31.44 8.43
CA MET A 559 10.38 -30.48 9.54
C MET A 559 9.38 -30.75 10.68
N GLY A 560 8.57 -31.81 10.59
CA GLY A 560 7.64 -32.22 11.64
C GLY A 560 6.27 -31.54 11.60
N HIS A 561 5.87 -30.97 10.46
CA HIS A 561 4.61 -30.21 10.29
C HIS A 561 3.64 -30.84 9.29
#